data_103e4825636e7b4d56dfc55018db84d8
#
_entry.id   103e4825636e7b4d56dfc55018db84d8
#
_cell.length_a   1.000
_cell.length_b   1.000
_cell.length_c   1.000
_cell.angle_alpha   90.00
_cell.angle_beta   90.00
_cell.angle_gamma   90.00
#
_symmetry.space_group_name_H-M   'P 1'
#
loop_
_entity.id
_entity.type
_entity.pdbx_description
1 polymer ?
#
loop_
_entity_poly.entity_id
_entity_poly.type
_entity_poly.pdbx_seq_one_letter_code
_entity_poly.pdbx_strand_id
1 'polypeptide(L)'
;MFQILIVEDDKELSQLFQKVLEKNGYQVKSAPDGAQALEVLDKEYIDLIISDIMMPVMDGYELVSELRSAGYQIPVLMITAKGSFDDM
;
A
#
# COMPACT_ATOMS: atom_id res chain seq x y z
N MET A 1 6.92 -15.48 -7.32
CA MET A 1 6.40 -15.35 -5.96
C MET A 1 5.51 -14.12 -5.87
N PHE A 2 4.43 -14.22 -5.14
CA PHE A 2 3.46 -13.14 -5.03
C PHE A 2 4.04 -11.98 -4.22
N GLN A 3 4.10 -10.80 -4.80
CA GLN A 3 4.65 -9.61 -4.14
C GLN A 3 3.58 -8.60 -3.79
N ILE A 4 3.63 -8.14 -2.56
CA ILE A 4 2.67 -7.17 -2.04
C ILE A 4 3.42 -5.88 -1.70
N LEU A 5 2.86 -4.75 -2.11
CA LEU A 5 3.36 -3.44 -1.72
C LEU A 5 2.44 -2.86 -0.66
N ILE A 6 3.00 -2.51 0.48
CA ILE A 6 2.25 -1.84 1.54
C ILE A 6 2.56 -0.35 1.48
N VAL A 7 1.53 0.46 1.39
CA VAL A 7 1.67 1.92 1.39
C VAL A 7 1.05 2.43 2.68
N GLU A 8 1.90 2.80 3.62
CA GLU A 8 1.48 3.19 4.96
C GLU A 8 2.53 4.11 5.59
N ASP A 9 2.10 5.26 6.09
CA ASP A 9 3.01 6.23 6.69
C ASP A 9 3.42 5.87 8.12
N ASP A 10 2.64 5.06 8.81
CA ASP A 10 2.96 4.61 10.16
C ASP A 10 3.91 3.41 10.06
N LYS A 11 5.15 3.62 10.51
CA LYS A 11 6.17 2.59 10.40
C LYS A 11 5.84 1.33 11.19
N GLU A 12 5.31 1.49 12.38
CA GLU A 12 4.98 0.33 13.21
C GLU A 12 3.89 -0.51 12.57
N LEU A 13 2.88 0.13 12.06
CA LEU A 13 1.78 -0.56 11.41
C LEU A 13 2.24 -1.23 10.13
N SER A 14 3.08 -0.55 9.35
CA SER A 14 3.65 -1.11 8.14
C SER A 14 4.46 -2.37 8.46
N GLN A 15 5.28 -2.32 9.50
CA GLN A 15 6.09 -3.47 9.90
C GLN A 15 5.23 -4.63 10.37
N LEU A 16 4.15 -4.34 11.06
CA LEU A 16 3.23 -5.37 11.52
C LEU A 16 2.60 -6.09 10.32
N PHE A 17 2.11 -5.36 9.35
CA PHE A 17 1.57 -5.95 8.14
C PHE A 17 2.61 -6.77 7.39
N GLN A 18 3.83 -6.26 7.30
CA GLN A 18 4.90 -6.97 6.63
C GLN A 18 5.17 -8.32 7.30
N LYS A 19 5.26 -8.32 8.63
CA LYS A 19 5.53 -9.55 9.36
C LYS A 19 4.45 -10.59 9.15
N VAL A 20 3.20 -10.17 9.22
CA VAL A 20 2.08 -11.10 9.05
C VAL A 20 2.07 -11.69 7.64
N LEU A 21 2.29 -10.86 6.64
CA LEU A 21 2.24 -11.31 5.26
C LEU A 21 3.44 -12.20 4.92
N GLU A 22 4.62 -11.84 5.39
CA GLU A 22 5.81 -12.65 5.16
C GLU A 22 5.69 -14.01 5.83
N LYS A 23 5.06 -14.05 6.99
CA LYS A 23 4.82 -15.30 7.69
C LYS A 23 3.92 -16.23 6.89
N ASN A 24 3.08 -15.68 6.04
CA ASN A 24 2.18 -16.44 5.18
C ASN A 24 2.74 -16.69 3.78
N GLY A 25 4.01 -16.44 3.57
CA GLY A 25 4.70 -16.81 2.34
C GLY A 25 4.74 -15.75 1.26
N TYR A 26 4.32 -14.53 1.54
CA TYR A 26 4.37 -13.46 0.56
C TYR A 26 5.66 -12.68 0.66
N GLN A 27 6.11 -12.13 -0.46
CA GLN A 27 7.16 -11.12 -0.44
C GLN A 27 6.52 -9.75 -0.29
N VAL A 28 7.12 -8.90 0.54
CA VAL A 28 6.53 -7.62 0.87
C VAL A 28 7.54 -6.49 0.66
N LYS A 29 7.10 -5.45 -0.02
CA LYS A 29 7.81 -4.18 -0.12
C LYS A 29 6.96 -3.14 0.60
N SER A 30 7.56 -2.03 0.98
CA SER A 30 6.81 -0.97 1.65
C SER A 30 7.21 0.39 1.14
N ALA A 31 6.27 1.32 1.20
CA ALA A 31 6.48 2.72 0.89
C ALA A 31 5.71 3.56 1.88
N PRO A 32 6.26 4.68 2.34
CA PRO A 32 5.58 5.50 3.34
C PRO A 32 4.48 6.38 2.77
N ASP A 33 4.46 6.58 1.46
CA ASP A 33 3.44 7.42 0.82
C ASP A 33 3.25 6.99 -0.63
N GLY A 34 2.26 7.60 -1.28
CA GLY A 34 1.93 7.26 -2.66
C GLY A 34 3.01 7.61 -3.66
N ALA A 35 3.74 8.70 -3.44
CA ALA A 35 4.80 9.09 -4.36
C ALA A 35 5.92 8.05 -4.37
N GLN A 36 6.31 7.56 -3.20
CA GLN A 36 7.33 6.52 -3.13
C GLN A 36 6.81 5.17 -3.59
N ALA A 37 5.51 4.94 -3.43
CA ALA A 37 4.90 3.73 -3.98
C ALA A 37 5.05 3.68 -5.50
N LEU A 38 4.86 4.80 -6.17
CA LEU A 38 5.04 4.86 -7.62
C LEU A 38 6.48 4.57 -8.02
N GLU A 39 7.45 5.02 -7.24
CA GLU A 39 8.85 4.70 -7.48
C GLU A 39 9.12 3.20 -7.36
N VAL A 40 8.52 2.56 -6.37
CA VAL A 40 8.67 1.12 -6.20
C VAL A 40 8.10 0.39 -7.42
N LEU A 41 6.94 0.82 -7.90
CA LEU A 41 6.30 0.19 -9.05
C LEU A 41 7.12 0.31 -10.32
N ASP A 42 7.94 1.35 -10.44
CA ASP A 42 8.83 1.49 -11.59
C ASP A 42 9.96 0.46 -11.59
N LYS A 43 10.30 -0.07 -10.42
CA LYS A 43 11.46 -0.94 -10.26
C LYS A 43 11.11 -2.38 -9.94
N GLU A 44 9.94 -2.61 -9.36
CA GLU A 44 9.56 -3.92 -8.86
C GLU A 44 8.22 -4.33 -9.44
N TYR A 45 8.07 -5.62 -9.69
CA TYR A 45 6.77 -6.16 -10.09
C TYR A 45 5.93 -6.41 -8.85
N ILE A 46 4.77 -5.79 -8.79
CA ILE A 46 3.87 -5.88 -7.64
C ILE A 46 2.55 -6.51 -8.07
N ASP A 47 2.10 -7.51 -7.32
CA ASP A 47 0.85 -8.22 -7.62
C ASP A 47 -0.35 -7.63 -6.91
N LEU A 48 -0.14 -7.00 -5.75
CA LEU A 48 -1.22 -6.43 -4.95
C LEU A 48 -0.67 -5.25 -4.15
N ILE A 49 -1.46 -4.19 -4.07
CA ILE A 49 -1.13 -3.04 -3.22
C ILE A 49 -2.12 -3.01 -2.07
N ILE A 50 -1.61 -2.87 -0.86
CA ILE A 50 -2.42 -2.60 0.33
C ILE A 50 -2.08 -1.18 0.76
N SER A 51 -3.06 -0.29 0.70
CA SER A 51 -2.84 1.12 0.95
C SER A 51 -3.75 1.64 2.04
N ASP A 52 -3.20 2.47 2.91
CA ASP A 52 -4.02 3.25 3.82
C ASP A 52 -4.72 4.34 3.01
N ILE A 53 -5.96 4.62 3.34
CA ILE A 53 -6.72 5.67 2.69
C ILE A 53 -6.16 7.04 3.07
N MET A 54 -5.80 7.21 4.33
CA MET A 54 -5.38 8.51 4.86
C MET A 54 -3.87 8.60 4.97
N MET A 55 -3.25 9.24 4.00
CA MET A 55 -1.81 9.46 3.96
C MET A 55 -1.52 10.94 3.72
N PRO A 56 -0.41 11.46 4.26
CA PRO A 56 -0.15 12.90 4.23
C PRO A 56 0.18 13.48 2.87
N VAL A 57 0.87 12.74 2.01
CA VAL A 57 1.34 13.29 0.73
C VAL A 57 0.37 12.97 -0.39
N MET A 58 -0.10 11.76 -0.42
CA MET A 58 -1.01 11.30 -1.45
C MET A 58 -1.90 10.23 -0.83
N ASP A 59 -3.20 10.49 -0.71
CA ASP A 59 -4.10 9.53 -0.09
C ASP A 59 -4.36 8.34 -1.01
N GLY A 60 -5.05 7.32 -0.46
CA GLY A 60 -5.28 6.09 -1.21
C GLY A 60 -6.06 6.30 -2.50
N TYR A 61 -6.99 7.23 -2.51
CA TYR A 61 -7.78 7.50 -3.71
C TYR A 61 -6.93 8.18 -4.78
N GLU A 62 -6.08 9.11 -4.39
CA GLU A 62 -5.16 9.75 -5.31
C GLU A 62 -4.17 8.75 -5.87
N LEU A 63 -3.68 7.85 -5.04
CA LEU A 63 -2.78 6.80 -5.49
C LEU A 63 -3.43 5.94 -6.56
N VAL A 64 -4.67 5.50 -6.35
CA VAL A 64 -5.37 4.69 -7.34
C VAL A 64 -5.54 5.46 -8.64
N SER A 65 -5.90 6.73 -8.56
CA SER A 65 -6.05 7.57 -9.74
C SER A 65 -4.76 7.65 -10.54
N GLU A 66 -3.64 7.88 -9.85
CA GLU A 66 -2.32 7.94 -10.51
C GLU A 66 -1.94 6.60 -11.14
N LEU A 67 -2.23 5.50 -10.47
CA LEU A 67 -1.94 4.18 -11.00
C LEU A 67 -2.69 3.91 -12.29
N ARG A 68 -3.97 4.23 -12.32
CA ARG A 68 -4.80 3.99 -13.50
C ARG A 68 -4.37 4.91 -14.65
N SER A 69 -4.01 6.15 -14.34
CA SER A 69 -3.51 7.08 -15.34
C SER A 69 -2.19 6.61 -15.96
N ALA A 70 -1.36 5.95 -15.16
CA ALA A 70 -0.08 5.42 -15.64
C ALA A 70 -0.21 4.07 -16.33
N GLY A 71 -1.42 3.51 -16.41
CA GLY A 71 -1.64 2.24 -17.08
C GLY A 71 -1.50 1.00 -16.21
N TYR A 72 -1.26 1.17 -14.93
CA TYR A 72 -1.20 0.03 -14.03
C TYR A 72 -2.60 -0.48 -13.70
N GLN A 73 -2.75 -1.79 -13.69
CA GLN A 73 -4.03 -2.42 -13.36
C GLN A 73 -3.91 -3.32 -12.13
N ILE A 74 -2.95 -3.04 -11.29
CA ILE A 74 -2.71 -3.79 -10.06
C ILE A 74 -3.90 -3.61 -9.12
N PRO A 75 -4.44 -4.68 -8.53
CA PRO A 75 -5.49 -4.55 -7.53
C PRO A 75 -4.99 -3.77 -6.32
N VAL A 76 -5.84 -2.90 -5.80
CA VAL A 76 -5.51 -2.11 -4.62
C VAL A 76 -6.57 -2.38 -3.55
N LEU A 77 -6.12 -2.86 -2.41
CA LEU A 77 -6.96 -3.05 -1.24
C LEU A 77 -6.73 -1.84 -0.34
N MET A 78 -7.77 -1.02 -0.19
CA MET A 78 -7.68 0.14 0.67
C MET A 78 -8.20 -0.16 2.06
N ILE A 79 -7.43 0.23 3.06
CA ILE A 79 -7.79 0.04 4.45
C ILE A 79 -7.71 1.38 5.16
N THR A 80 -8.41 1.48 6.28
CA THR A 80 -8.23 2.60 7.16
C THR A 80 -7.89 2.04 8.52
N ALA A 81 -6.65 2.23 8.90
CA ALA A 81 -6.13 1.69 10.14
C ALA A 81 -6.19 2.71 11.26
N LYS A 82 -6.67 3.90 10.99
CA LYS A 82 -6.60 5.01 11.94
C LYS A 82 -7.94 5.29 12.59
N GLY A 83 -8.52 4.26 13.14
CA GLY A 83 -9.54 4.39 14.16
C GLY A 83 -10.88 4.92 13.75
N SER A 84 -11.29 4.77 12.53
CA SER A 84 -12.56 5.31 12.10
C SER A 84 -13.75 4.40 12.38
N PHE A 85 -13.51 3.26 12.96
CA PHE A 85 -14.60 2.33 13.26
C PHE A 85 -15.45 2.78 14.42
N ASP A 86 -14.91 3.62 15.27
CA ASP A 86 -15.61 4.08 16.45
C ASP A 86 -16.77 4.95 16.11
N ASP A 87 -16.81 5.48 14.95
CA ASP A 87 -17.82 6.45 14.55
C ASP A 87 -19.12 5.80 14.12
N MET A 88 -19.16 4.51 14.19
CA MET A 88 -20.33 3.81 13.70
C MET A 88 -21.31 3.42 14.75
#